data_17876799308dfeafd96449b3fcf1c94b
#
_entry.id   17876799308dfeafd96449b3fcf1c94b
#
_cell.length_a   1.000
_cell.length_b   1.000
_cell.length_c   1.000
_cell.angle_alpha   90.00
_cell.angle_beta   90.00
_cell.angle_gamma   90.00
#
_symmetry.space_group_name_H-M   'P 1'
#
loop_
_entity.id
_entity.type
_entity.pdbx_description
1 polymer ?
#
loop_
_entity_poly.entity_id
_entity_poly.type
_entity_poly.pdbx_seq_one_letter_code
_entity_poly.pdbx_strand_id
1 'polypeptide(L)'
;MQTKDKIIETMIDFIKEDKDISQVSLSEIAKKAEIGKSTVYEYFSNKDELVSDTYMFMFNYYENLLTQPLKSTAFRDAFIEQVKMILDAMKDAKNIIETIMNKHHQINYPNQSVFDAKLDEIKSRMEERFLSIFKMGVEQQMITPPFKQDKTRGYVIQALINGLLFQYINDQTDLNENELLNLFI
;
A
#
# COMPACT_ATOMS: atom_id res chain seq x y z
N MET A 1 7.40 17.96 -12.38
CA MET A 1 7.98 16.74 -11.80
C MET A 1 9.47 16.98 -11.62
N GLN A 2 10.00 16.79 -10.42
CA GLN A 2 11.43 16.95 -10.17
C GLN A 2 12.21 15.79 -10.78
N THR A 3 13.46 16.01 -11.17
CA THR A 3 14.30 14.95 -11.80
C THR A 3 14.44 13.72 -10.89
N LYS A 4 14.53 13.92 -9.57
CA LYS A 4 14.56 12.83 -8.58
C LYS A 4 13.32 11.95 -8.67
N ASP A 5 12.13 12.54 -8.74
CA ASP A 5 10.87 11.81 -8.85
C ASP A 5 10.82 10.97 -10.13
N LYS A 6 11.30 11.52 -11.26
CA LYS A 6 11.37 10.81 -12.54
C LYS A 6 12.24 9.56 -12.47
N ILE A 7 13.37 9.63 -11.74
CA ILE A 7 14.25 8.46 -11.53
C ILE A 7 13.53 7.40 -10.70
N ILE A 8 12.87 7.81 -9.60
CA ILE A 8 12.11 6.92 -8.71
C ILE A 8 10.94 6.26 -9.48
N GLU A 9 10.15 7.03 -10.22
CA GLU A 9 9.04 6.50 -11.04
C GLU A 9 9.54 5.50 -12.08
N THR A 10 10.68 5.78 -12.72
CA THR A 10 11.30 4.83 -13.66
C THR A 10 11.68 3.52 -12.97
N MET A 11 12.14 3.57 -11.73
CA MET A 11 12.43 2.38 -10.94
C MET A 11 11.16 1.61 -10.58
N ILE A 12 10.07 2.31 -10.23
CA ILE A 12 8.75 1.72 -9.99
C ILE A 12 8.23 1.02 -11.26
N ASP A 13 8.41 1.63 -12.43
CA ASP A 13 8.04 1.01 -13.70
C ASP A 13 8.77 -0.31 -13.93
N PHE A 14 10.06 -0.39 -13.61
CA PHE A 14 10.79 -1.65 -13.69
C PHE A 14 10.23 -2.71 -12.75
N ILE A 15 9.81 -2.34 -11.54
CA ILE A 15 9.15 -3.24 -10.59
C ILE A 15 7.80 -3.72 -11.15
N LYS A 16 6.99 -2.82 -11.71
CA LYS A 16 5.68 -3.13 -12.32
C LYS A 16 5.81 -4.03 -13.55
N GLU A 17 6.92 -3.94 -14.28
CA GLU A 17 7.25 -4.80 -15.42
C GLU A 17 7.84 -6.17 -14.99
N ASP A 18 7.80 -6.50 -13.70
CA ASP A 18 8.36 -7.73 -13.09
C ASP A 18 9.86 -7.94 -13.37
N LYS A 19 10.59 -6.85 -13.61
CA LYS A 19 12.04 -6.94 -13.76
C LYS A 19 12.72 -7.14 -12.42
N ASP A 20 13.74 -7.98 -12.43
CA ASP A 20 14.62 -8.12 -11.28
C ASP A 20 15.41 -6.83 -11.06
N ILE A 21 14.93 -6.00 -10.10
CA ILE A 21 15.58 -4.74 -9.75
C ILE A 21 17.02 -4.92 -9.30
N SER A 22 17.41 -6.12 -8.82
CA SER A 22 18.80 -6.40 -8.46
C SER A 22 19.72 -6.39 -9.69
N GLN A 23 19.19 -6.74 -10.86
CA GLN A 23 19.91 -6.78 -12.14
C GLN A 23 19.83 -5.47 -12.93
N VAL A 24 18.88 -4.59 -12.63
CA VAL A 24 18.75 -3.30 -13.33
C VAL A 24 19.90 -2.37 -12.93
N SER A 25 20.65 -1.88 -13.90
CA SER A 25 21.77 -0.94 -13.67
C SER A 25 21.29 0.52 -13.62
N LEU A 26 22.04 1.39 -12.92
CA LEU A 26 21.77 2.84 -12.96
C LEU A 26 21.83 3.43 -14.37
N SER A 27 22.59 2.78 -15.29
CA SER A 27 22.66 3.20 -16.69
C SER A 27 21.36 2.86 -17.46
N GLU A 28 20.72 1.73 -17.18
CA GLU A 28 19.43 1.37 -17.75
C GLU A 28 18.33 2.29 -17.22
N ILE A 29 18.38 2.62 -15.92
CA ILE A 29 17.46 3.58 -15.32
C ILE A 29 17.60 4.95 -15.97
N ALA A 30 18.83 5.46 -16.13
CA ALA A 30 19.09 6.71 -16.82
C ALA A 30 18.55 6.71 -18.26
N LYS A 31 18.78 5.61 -19.01
CA LYS A 31 18.28 5.45 -20.38
C LYS A 31 16.76 5.45 -20.45
N LYS A 32 16.07 4.69 -19.57
CA LYS A 32 14.60 4.64 -19.55
C LYS A 32 14.00 5.96 -19.07
N ALA A 33 14.64 6.62 -18.11
CA ALA A 33 14.26 7.96 -17.66
C ALA A 33 14.60 9.08 -18.64
N GLU A 34 15.29 8.79 -19.76
CA GLU A 34 15.72 9.78 -20.75
C GLU A 34 16.56 10.92 -20.15
N ILE A 35 17.48 10.56 -19.24
CA ILE A 35 18.40 11.50 -18.59
C ILE A 35 19.85 11.00 -18.69
N GLY A 36 20.80 11.91 -18.43
CA GLY A 36 22.21 11.55 -18.38
C GLY A 36 22.51 10.61 -17.19
N LYS A 37 23.45 9.65 -17.39
CA LYS A 37 23.91 8.80 -16.30
C LYS A 37 24.51 9.60 -15.14
N SER A 38 25.24 10.70 -15.43
CA SER A 38 25.76 11.63 -14.43
C SER A 38 24.66 12.23 -13.57
N THR A 39 23.51 12.55 -14.17
CA THR A 39 22.36 13.11 -13.46
C THR A 39 21.80 12.14 -12.44
N VAL A 40 21.79 10.81 -12.71
CA VAL A 40 21.37 9.83 -11.71
C VAL A 40 22.31 9.87 -10.51
N TYR A 41 23.62 9.96 -10.73
CA TYR A 41 24.63 10.02 -9.66
C TYR A 41 24.61 11.35 -8.87
N GLU A 42 24.03 12.43 -9.41
CA GLU A 42 23.80 13.67 -8.68
C GLU A 42 22.74 13.51 -7.57
N TYR A 43 21.78 12.58 -7.75
CA TYR A 43 20.69 12.34 -6.82
C TYR A 43 20.89 11.10 -5.93
N PHE A 44 21.60 10.08 -6.41
CA PHE A 44 21.78 8.81 -5.73
C PHE A 44 23.24 8.36 -5.81
N SER A 45 23.88 8.23 -4.65
CA SER A 45 25.29 7.82 -4.54
C SER A 45 25.51 6.38 -5.02
N ASN A 46 24.48 5.54 -4.87
CA ASN A 46 24.50 4.14 -5.26
C ASN A 46 23.06 3.63 -5.51
N LYS A 47 22.97 2.39 -5.97
CA LYS A 47 21.71 1.75 -6.28
C LYS A 47 20.86 1.45 -5.04
N ASP A 48 21.49 1.11 -3.91
CA ASP A 48 20.79 0.77 -2.68
C ASP A 48 20.05 1.98 -2.11
N GLU A 49 20.64 3.17 -2.24
CA GLU A 49 19.99 4.43 -1.89
C GLU A 49 18.75 4.68 -2.78
N LEU A 50 18.87 4.50 -4.10
CA LEU A 50 17.74 4.62 -5.01
C LEU A 50 16.62 3.61 -4.69
N VAL A 51 16.98 2.36 -4.41
CA VAL A 51 16.01 1.32 -4.02
C VAL A 51 15.29 1.71 -2.73
N SER A 52 16.04 2.16 -1.72
CA SER A 52 15.49 2.63 -0.45
C SER A 52 14.50 3.78 -0.63
N ASP A 53 14.91 4.82 -1.37
CA ASP A 53 14.05 5.98 -1.65
C ASP A 53 12.81 5.60 -2.47
N THR A 54 12.95 4.63 -3.39
CA THR A 54 11.83 4.10 -4.17
C THR A 54 10.79 3.44 -3.27
N TYR A 55 11.19 2.57 -2.34
CA TYR A 55 10.26 1.96 -1.39
C TYR A 55 9.60 2.98 -0.46
N MET A 56 10.37 3.95 0.05
CA MET A 56 9.81 5.02 0.89
C MET A 56 8.80 5.88 0.11
N PHE A 57 9.07 6.17 -1.16
CA PHE A 57 8.12 6.86 -2.03
C PHE A 57 6.83 6.06 -2.19
N MET A 58 6.92 4.75 -2.42
CA MET A 58 5.77 3.86 -2.54
C MET A 58 4.96 3.77 -1.24
N PHE A 59 5.61 3.64 -0.08
CA PHE A 59 4.92 3.64 1.21
C PHE A 59 4.15 4.94 1.45
N ASN A 60 4.76 6.09 1.15
CA ASN A 60 4.08 7.37 1.26
C ASN A 60 2.90 7.49 0.27
N TYR A 61 3.06 6.99 -0.95
CA TYR A 61 1.99 6.96 -1.95
C TYR A 61 0.79 6.13 -1.47
N TYR A 62 1.01 4.88 -1.02
CA TYR A 62 -0.07 4.02 -0.55
C TYR A 62 -0.67 4.52 0.77
N GLU A 63 0.13 5.06 1.67
CA GLU A 63 -0.39 5.70 2.88
C GLU A 63 -1.35 6.83 2.52
N ASN A 64 -0.96 7.74 1.65
CA ASN A 64 -1.82 8.83 1.19
C ASN A 64 -3.10 8.31 0.52
N LEU A 65 -3.00 7.26 -0.31
CA LEU A 65 -4.14 6.63 -0.95
C LEU A 65 -5.13 6.05 0.08
N LEU A 66 -4.62 5.31 1.08
CA LEU A 66 -5.41 4.63 2.09
C LEU A 66 -6.01 5.57 3.15
N THR A 67 -5.41 6.74 3.35
CA THR A 67 -5.81 7.70 4.39
C THR A 67 -6.49 8.97 3.84
N GLN A 68 -6.87 8.96 2.56
CA GLN A 68 -7.66 10.05 1.98
C GLN A 68 -8.93 10.32 2.80
N PRO A 69 -9.38 11.59 2.90
CA PRO A 69 -10.64 11.90 3.57
C PRO A 69 -11.80 11.10 2.98
N LEU A 70 -12.60 10.47 3.84
CA LEU A 70 -13.83 9.81 3.41
C LEU A 70 -14.82 10.87 2.95
N LYS A 71 -15.55 10.59 1.88
CA LYS A 71 -16.60 11.44 1.34
C LYS A 71 -17.93 11.14 2.03
N SER A 72 -18.10 9.89 2.47
CA SER A 72 -19.32 9.38 3.06
C SER A 72 -19.41 9.75 4.54
N THR A 73 -20.61 10.14 4.96
CA THR A 73 -20.94 10.44 6.35
C THR A 73 -21.84 9.38 7.01
N ALA A 74 -22.33 8.42 6.24
CA ALA A 74 -23.03 7.25 6.72
C ALA A 74 -22.04 6.11 7.00
N PHE A 75 -22.19 5.43 8.13
CA PHE A 75 -21.28 4.34 8.58
C PHE A 75 -21.03 3.30 7.49
N ARG A 76 -22.12 2.77 6.91
CA ARG A 76 -22.06 1.71 5.90
C ARG A 76 -21.25 2.15 4.67
N ASP A 77 -21.57 3.32 4.13
CA ASP A 77 -20.93 3.85 2.94
C ASP A 77 -19.47 4.20 3.21
N ALA A 78 -19.16 4.78 4.38
CA ALA A 78 -17.80 5.09 4.81
C ALA A 78 -16.95 3.82 4.96
N PHE A 79 -17.54 2.74 5.49
CA PHE A 79 -16.85 1.46 5.63
C PHE A 79 -16.54 0.85 4.26
N ILE A 80 -17.52 0.82 3.34
CA ILE A 80 -17.32 0.33 1.97
C ILE A 80 -16.28 1.17 1.23
N GLU A 81 -16.37 2.51 1.34
CA GLU A 81 -15.40 3.43 0.74
C GLU A 81 -13.97 3.10 1.19
N GLN A 82 -13.78 2.85 2.49
CA GLN A 82 -12.47 2.47 3.03
C GLN A 82 -12.01 1.09 2.52
N VAL A 83 -12.90 0.08 2.49
CA VAL A 83 -12.56 -1.25 1.96
C VAL A 83 -12.22 -1.16 0.48
N LYS A 84 -12.94 -0.33 -0.29
CA LYS A 84 -12.62 -0.09 -1.69
C LYS A 84 -11.25 0.58 -1.88
N MET A 85 -10.90 1.55 -1.07
CA MET A 85 -9.55 2.15 -1.11
C MET A 85 -8.46 1.10 -0.87
N ILE A 86 -8.68 0.17 0.06
CA ILE A 86 -7.75 -0.94 0.32
C ILE A 86 -7.68 -1.86 -0.91
N LEU A 87 -8.81 -2.22 -1.48
CA LEU A 87 -8.87 -3.07 -2.68
C LEU A 87 -8.11 -2.43 -3.86
N ASP A 88 -8.35 -1.14 -4.12
CA ASP A 88 -7.71 -0.41 -5.21
C ASP A 88 -6.18 -0.32 -4.98
N ALA A 89 -5.76 -0.06 -3.75
CA ALA A 89 -4.34 -0.08 -3.36
C ALA A 89 -3.71 -1.47 -3.54
N MET A 90 -4.40 -2.54 -3.14
CA MET A 90 -3.92 -3.92 -3.30
C MET A 90 -3.81 -4.31 -4.79
N LYS A 91 -4.77 -3.91 -5.63
CA LYS A 91 -4.72 -4.15 -7.08
C LYS A 91 -3.51 -3.46 -7.71
N ASP A 92 -3.29 -2.18 -7.38
CA ASP A 92 -2.15 -1.41 -7.92
C ASP A 92 -0.81 -1.94 -7.40
N ALA A 93 -0.76 -2.37 -6.14
CA ALA A 93 0.44 -2.89 -5.49
C ALA A 93 0.73 -4.38 -5.81
N LYS A 94 -0.18 -5.13 -6.47
CA LYS A 94 -0.06 -6.59 -6.64
C LYS A 94 1.32 -7.01 -7.13
N ASN A 95 1.76 -6.50 -8.27
CA ASN A 95 3.05 -6.86 -8.86
C ASN A 95 4.24 -6.42 -7.99
N ILE A 96 4.07 -5.33 -7.25
CA ILE A 96 5.07 -4.81 -6.32
C ILE A 96 5.21 -5.74 -5.12
N ILE A 97 4.09 -6.15 -4.52
CA ILE A 97 4.04 -7.06 -3.38
C ILE A 97 4.62 -8.41 -3.78
N GLU A 98 4.23 -8.96 -4.92
CA GLU A 98 4.76 -10.22 -5.45
C GLU A 98 6.28 -10.14 -5.67
N THR A 99 6.77 -9.05 -6.26
CA THR A 99 8.20 -8.82 -6.45
C THR A 99 8.95 -8.75 -5.12
N ILE A 100 8.40 -8.04 -4.14
CA ILE A 100 8.98 -7.94 -2.80
C ILE A 100 8.97 -9.30 -2.11
N MET A 101 7.85 -10.02 -2.12
CA MET A 101 7.72 -11.30 -1.42
C MET A 101 8.59 -12.40 -2.04
N ASN A 102 8.67 -12.46 -3.36
CA ASN A 102 9.47 -13.47 -4.06
C ASN A 102 10.98 -13.24 -3.92
N LYS A 103 11.40 -12.01 -3.62
CA LYS A 103 12.81 -11.60 -3.54
C LYS A 103 13.28 -11.27 -2.13
N HIS A 104 12.45 -11.48 -1.11
CA HIS A 104 12.72 -11.12 0.30
C HIS A 104 14.00 -11.69 0.88
N HIS A 105 14.59 -12.72 0.29
CA HIS A 105 15.84 -13.30 0.76
C HIS A 105 17.10 -12.58 0.27
N GLN A 106 17.00 -11.54 -0.56
CA GLN A 106 18.15 -10.89 -1.19
C GLN A 106 18.21 -9.35 -1.06
N ILE A 107 17.15 -8.72 -0.57
CA ILE A 107 17.16 -7.26 -0.41
C ILE A 107 17.60 -6.93 1.02
N ASN A 108 18.89 -6.62 1.19
CA ASN A 108 19.36 -5.92 2.38
C ASN A 108 18.84 -4.47 2.27
N TYR A 109 17.75 -4.19 2.98
CA TYR A 109 17.26 -2.81 3.09
C TYR A 109 18.28 -1.99 3.89
N PRO A 110 18.96 -0.99 3.29
CA PRO A 110 19.67 -0.03 4.10
C PRO A 110 18.63 0.68 4.97
N ASN A 111 18.80 0.62 6.30
CA ASN A 111 17.88 1.20 7.29
C ASN A 111 16.55 0.45 7.51
N GLN A 112 16.59 -0.86 7.75
CA GLN A 112 15.41 -1.68 8.11
C GLN A 112 14.51 -1.00 9.16
N SER A 113 15.11 -0.37 10.18
CA SER A 113 14.38 0.33 11.25
C SER A 113 13.50 1.49 10.75
N VAL A 114 13.90 2.16 9.68
CA VAL A 114 13.11 3.26 9.09
C VAL A 114 11.90 2.71 8.36
N PHE A 115 12.06 1.58 7.66
CA PHE A 115 10.94 0.88 7.01
C PHE A 115 9.95 0.34 8.02
N ASP A 116 10.45 -0.31 9.08
CA ASP A 116 9.61 -0.86 10.15
C ASP A 116 8.80 0.26 10.82
N ALA A 117 9.45 1.38 11.15
CA ALA A 117 8.77 2.55 11.72
C ALA A 117 7.69 3.11 10.78
N LYS A 118 7.97 3.15 9.46
CA LYS A 118 6.97 3.62 8.47
C LYS A 118 5.79 2.69 8.34
N LEU A 119 6.01 1.38 8.35
CA LEU A 119 4.93 0.38 8.35
C LEU A 119 4.06 0.47 9.62
N ASP A 120 4.69 0.68 10.79
CA ASP A 120 3.96 0.87 12.05
C ASP A 120 3.13 2.16 12.05
N GLU A 121 3.65 3.24 11.44
CA GLU A 121 2.90 4.49 11.24
C GLU A 121 1.66 4.26 10.38
N ILE A 122 1.81 3.62 9.22
CA ILE A 122 0.70 3.30 8.31
C ILE A 122 -0.35 2.45 9.03
N LYS A 123 0.08 1.42 9.75
CA LYS A 123 -0.79 0.55 10.54
C LYS A 123 -1.58 1.33 11.58
N SER A 124 -0.91 2.20 12.35
CA SER A 124 -1.55 3.03 13.37
C SER A 124 -2.61 3.95 12.76
N ARG A 125 -2.30 4.61 11.65
CA ARG A 125 -3.26 5.48 10.94
C ARG A 125 -4.45 4.71 10.39
N MET A 126 -4.26 3.49 9.92
CA MET A 126 -5.35 2.61 9.48
C MET A 126 -6.23 2.17 10.65
N GLU A 127 -5.64 1.83 11.80
CA GLU A 127 -6.39 1.52 13.03
C GLU A 127 -7.25 2.70 13.48
N GLU A 128 -6.69 3.92 13.51
CA GLU A 128 -7.43 5.15 13.84
C GLU A 128 -8.57 5.40 12.85
N ARG A 129 -8.34 5.16 11.57
CA ARG A 129 -9.36 5.30 10.52
C ARG A 129 -10.54 4.36 10.76
N PHE A 130 -10.29 3.07 10.99
CA PHE A 130 -11.36 2.10 11.28
C PHE A 130 -12.08 2.41 12.59
N LEU A 131 -11.34 2.85 13.63
CA LEU A 131 -11.96 3.31 14.88
C LEU A 131 -12.92 4.48 14.65
N SER A 132 -12.53 5.44 13.81
CA SER A 132 -13.41 6.57 13.46
C SER A 132 -14.67 6.13 12.73
N ILE A 133 -14.56 5.20 11.77
CA ILE A 133 -15.69 4.63 11.05
C ILE A 133 -16.61 3.87 12.02
N PHE A 134 -16.07 3.03 12.90
CA PHE A 134 -16.88 2.28 13.88
C PHE A 134 -17.55 3.20 14.90
N LYS A 135 -16.90 4.28 15.31
CA LYS A 135 -17.50 5.30 16.17
C LYS A 135 -18.73 5.95 15.50
N MET A 136 -18.61 6.27 14.20
CA MET A 136 -19.74 6.75 13.39
C MET A 136 -20.89 5.72 13.40
N GLY A 137 -20.59 4.41 13.29
CA GLY A 137 -21.59 3.35 13.36
C GLY A 137 -22.33 3.27 14.71
N VAL A 138 -21.63 3.51 15.82
CA VAL A 138 -22.23 3.60 17.15
C VAL A 138 -23.13 4.83 17.27
N GLU A 139 -22.67 5.99 16.82
CA GLU A 139 -23.42 7.26 16.84
C GLU A 139 -24.69 7.17 15.99
N GLN A 140 -24.65 6.44 14.88
CA GLN A 140 -25.80 6.20 14.01
C GLN A 140 -26.66 5.00 14.43
N GLN A 141 -26.39 4.39 15.59
CA GLN A 141 -27.12 3.22 16.13
C GLN A 141 -27.08 1.97 15.22
N MET A 142 -26.12 1.91 14.30
CA MET A 142 -25.88 0.74 13.44
C MET A 142 -25.06 -0.34 14.15
N ILE A 143 -24.31 0.05 15.16
CA ILE A 143 -23.50 -0.85 16.00
C ILE A 143 -23.94 -0.69 17.44
N THR A 144 -24.20 -1.81 18.13
CA THR A 144 -24.66 -1.81 19.52
C THR A 144 -23.49 -1.60 20.50
N PRO A 145 -23.53 -0.62 21.41
CA PRO A 145 -22.59 -0.49 22.51
C PRO A 145 -22.77 -1.63 23.57
N PRO A 146 -21.73 -1.98 24.35
CA PRO A 146 -20.41 -1.38 24.28
C PRO A 146 -19.57 -2.02 23.19
N PHE A 147 -19.20 -1.22 22.20
CA PHE A 147 -18.09 -1.58 21.33
C PHE A 147 -16.81 -1.48 22.19
N LYS A 148 -16.53 -2.55 22.93
CA LYS A 148 -15.24 -2.65 23.62
C LYS A 148 -14.17 -2.63 22.54
N GLN A 149 -13.17 -1.78 22.70
CA GLN A 149 -11.92 -1.82 21.93
C GLN A 149 -11.20 -3.14 22.29
N ASP A 150 -11.74 -4.24 21.80
CA ASP A 150 -11.09 -5.54 21.89
C ASP A 150 -10.19 -5.67 20.68
N LYS A 151 -8.89 -5.52 20.90
CA LYS A 151 -7.87 -5.70 19.86
C LYS A 151 -8.05 -7.02 19.11
N THR A 152 -8.51 -8.07 19.80
CA THR A 152 -8.76 -9.39 19.19
C THR A 152 -9.83 -9.32 18.11
N ARG A 153 -10.93 -8.60 18.33
CA ARG A 153 -11.98 -8.40 17.33
C ARG A 153 -11.49 -7.58 16.15
N GLY A 154 -10.68 -6.56 16.42
CA GLY A 154 -10.01 -5.76 15.37
C GLY A 154 -9.18 -6.64 14.45
N TYR A 155 -8.37 -7.54 15.00
CA TYR A 155 -7.58 -8.50 14.22
C TYR A 155 -8.44 -9.45 13.37
N VAL A 156 -9.56 -9.94 13.93
CA VAL A 156 -10.47 -10.82 13.17
C VAL A 156 -11.09 -10.09 12.00
N ILE A 157 -11.61 -8.86 12.21
CA ILE A 157 -12.20 -8.05 11.14
C ILE A 157 -11.14 -7.75 10.06
N GLN A 158 -9.96 -7.33 10.47
CA GLN A 158 -8.86 -7.05 9.54
C GLN A 158 -8.46 -8.30 8.76
N ALA A 159 -8.36 -9.47 9.41
CA ALA A 159 -8.02 -10.71 8.76
C ALA A 159 -9.10 -11.13 7.74
N LEU A 160 -10.39 -10.94 8.05
CA LEU A 160 -11.49 -11.21 7.12
C LEU A 160 -11.44 -10.29 5.90
N ILE A 161 -11.27 -8.97 6.12
CA ILE A 161 -11.15 -8.00 5.02
C ILE A 161 -9.96 -8.38 4.14
N ASN A 162 -8.76 -8.48 4.72
CA ASN A 162 -7.55 -8.77 3.97
C ASN A 162 -7.62 -10.11 3.24
N GLY A 163 -8.16 -11.15 3.89
CA GLY A 163 -8.30 -12.48 3.30
C GLY A 163 -9.23 -12.49 2.08
N LEU A 164 -10.41 -11.86 2.20
CA LEU A 164 -11.36 -11.78 1.09
C LEU A 164 -10.81 -10.94 -0.07
N LEU A 165 -10.20 -9.78 0.23
CA LEU A 165 -9.59 -8.94 -0.80
C LEU A 165 -8.42 -9.66 -1.49
N PHE A 166 -7.59 -10.38 -0.73
CA PHE A 166 -6.49 -11.18 -1.29
C PHE A 166 -7.00 -12.28 -2.23
N GLN A 167 -8.03 -13.03 -1.83
CA GLN A 167 -8.65 -14.05 -2.68
C GLN A 167 -9.19 -13.44 -3.97
N TYR A 168 -9.86 -12.29 -3.88
CA TYR A 168 -10.41 -11.61 -5.02
C TYR A 168 -9.33 -11.14 -6.02
N ILE A 169 -8.27 -10.50 -5.57
CA ILE A 169 -7.20 -10.00 -6.45
C ILE A 169 -6.36 -11.11 -7.09
N ASN A 170 -6.43 -12.34 -6.53
CA ASN A 170 -5.73 -13.52 -7.05
C ASN A 170 -6.67 -14.49 -7.79
N ASP A 171 -7.86 -14.04 -8.19
CA ASP A 171 -8.84 -14.84 -8.95
C ASP A 171 -9.20 -16.16 -8.25
N GLN A 172 -9.21 -16.17 -6.89
CA GLN A 172 -9.56 -17.33 -6.06
C GLN A 172 -11.03 -17.33 -5.63
N THR A 173 -11.84 -16.46 -6.21
CA THR A 173 -13.29 -16.35 -5.96
C THR A 173 -14.01 -15.96 -7.26
N ASP A 174 -15.25 -16.43 -7.42
CA ASP A 174 -16.10 -16.10 -8.56
C ASP A 174 -16.89 -14.78 -8.39
N LEU A 175 -16.64 -14.04 -7.28
CA LEU A 175 -17.32 -12.79 -6.98
C LEU A 175 -16.89 -11.67 -7.93
N ASN A 176 -17.84 -10.86 -8.36
CA ASN A 176 -17.49 -9.55 -8.92
C ASN A 176 -17.26 -8.51 -7.81
N GLU A 177 -16.72 -7.34 -8.16
CA GLU A 177 -16.36 -6.31 -7.18
C GLU A 177 -17.54 -5.85 -6.32
N ASN A 178 -18.72 -5.70 -6.92
CA ASN A 178 -19.93 -5.29 -6.19
C ASN A 178 -20.38 -6.38 -5.21
N GLU A 179 -20.35 -7.64 -5.63
CA GLU A 179 -20.66 -8.78 -4.75
C GLU A 179 -19.67 -8.85 -3.58
N LEU A 180 -18.37 -8.72 -3.87
CA LEU A 180 -17.32 -8.68 -2.84
C LEU A 180 -17.57 -7.57 -1.81
N LEU A 181 -17.79 -6.33 -2.27
CA LEU A 181 -18.04 -5.20 -1.39
C LEU A 181 -19.32 -5.36 -0.57
N ASN A 182 -20.35 -6.00 -1.13
CA ASN A 182 -21.60 -6.29 -0.44
C ASN A 182 -21.46 -7.33 0.69
N LEU A 183 -20.41 -8.14 0.71
CA LEU A 183 -20.15 -9.07 1.83
C LEU A 183 -19.77 -8.36 3.13
N PHE A 184 -19.35 -7.10 3.05
CA PHE A 184 -18.92 -6.31 4.19
C PHE A 184 -20.04 -5.48 4.84
N ILE A 185 -21.29 -5.71 4.40
CA ILE A 185 -22.43 -4.88 4.83
C ILE A 185 -23.35 -5.68 5.81
#